data_a97aee7e8246d85ee8af8be76c517efb
#
_entry.id   a97aee7e8246d85ee8af8be76c517efb
#
_cell.length_a   1.000
_cell.length_b   1.000
_cell.length_c   1.000
_cell.angle_alpha   90.00
_cell.angle_beta   90.00
_cell.angle_gamma   90.00
#
_symmetry.space_group_name_H-M   'P 1'
#
loop_
_entity.id
_entity.type
_entity.pdbx_description
1 polymer ?
#
loop_
_entity_poly.entity_id
_entity_poly.type
_entity_poly.pdbx_seq_one_letter_code
_entity_poly.pdbx_strand_id
1 'polypeptide(L)'
;KNTAPAIALMALHIEKINPKGIMGVFPADHLIVGHKKFQQAIINAIHLAKKDDALITMGVQPTFPSTAYGYIQFDEKSEEDHIDGYGVVTFAEKPHQDLAKRFIESGDFLWNAGIFIWQVSTLFSGIEKHMPDLNEHIENIRERLNKKESFHDIWKQISPESIDYGLLEKTKNIFVIKAKFDWNDLGSWNAVYDYFMKAKDENIIRGKGYVQSGQQNLILSPDKFTAIIGVDNLVVINTDDATLVVSKRSEERRVGKE
;
A
#
# COMPACT_ATOMS: atom_id res chain seq x y z
N LYS A 1 -10.46 -2.29 -12.79
CA LYS A 1 -11.61 -1.73 -12.04
C LYS A 1 -11.17 -1.01 -10.75
N ASN A 2 -9.85 -0.98 -10.45
CA ASN A 2 -9.26 -0.47 -9.22
C ASN A 2 -9.56 -1.38 -8.00
N THR A 3 -9.19 -0.95 -6.78
CA THR A 3 -9.10 -1.84 -5.61
C THR A 3 -10.45 -2.19 -5.00
N ALA A 4 -11.40 -1.26 -4.90
CA ALA A 4 -12.68 -1.53 -4.24
C ALA A 4 -13.50 -2.65 -4.89
N PRO A 5 -13.74 -2.66 -6.21
CA PRO A 5 -14.45 -3.77 -6.84
C PRO A 5 -13.73 -5.12 -6.71
N ALA A 6 -12.39 -5.12 -6.79
CA ALA A 6 -11.61 -6.36 -6.65
C ALA A 6 -11.71 -6.95 -5.24
N ILE A 7 -11.59 -6.09 -4.23
CA ILE A 7 -11.75 -6.46 -2.81
C ILE A 7 -13.16 -6.98 -2.55
N ALA A 8 -14.20 -6.27 -3.03
CA ALA A 8 -15.59 -6.68 -2.86
C ALA A 8 -15.90 -8.03 -3.51
N LEU A 9 -15.39 -8.27 -4.72
CA LEU A 9 -15.54 -9.57 -5.39
C LEU A 9 -14.89 -10.71 -4.60
N MET A 10 -13.67 -10.51 -4.08
CA MET A 10 -13.02 -11.51 -3.25
C MET A 10 -13.73 -11.72 -1.92
N ALA A 11 -14.30 -10.66 -1.35
CA ALA A 11 -15.10 -10.75 -0.13
C ALA A 11 -16.35 -11.63 -0.32
N LEU A 12 -17.02 -11.59 -1.47
CA LEU A 12 -18.12 -12.50 -1.80
C LEU A 12 -17.71 -13.98 -1.77
N HIS A 13 -16.51 -14.29 -2.24
CA HIS A 13 -16.00 -15.67 -2.17
C HIS A 13 -15.69 -16.09 -0.73
N ILE A 14 -15.15 -15.21 0.09
CA ILE A 14 -14.87 -15.48 1.51
C ILE A 14 -16.19 -15.63 2.28
N GLU A 15 -17.15 -14.72 2.07
CA GLU A 15 -18.49 -14.76 2.70
C GLU A 15 -19.19 -16.11 2.48
N LYS A 16 -19.08 -16.66 1.27
CA LYS A 16 -19.65 -17.96 0.93
C LYS A 16 -19.06 -19.12 1.73
N ILE A 17 -17.76 -19.01 2.12
CA ILE A 17 -17.07 -20.02 2.92
C ILE A 17 -17.34 -19.77 4.41
N ASN A 18 -17.24 -18.52 4.85
CA ASN A 18 -17.45 -18.10 6.23
C ASN A 18 -17.99 -16.64 6.27
N PRO A 19 -19.29 -16.44 6.52
CA PRO A 19 -19.88 -15.10 6.61
C PRO A 19 -19.26 -14.18 7.67
N LYS A 20 -18.62 -14.75 8.69
CA LYS A 20 -17.87 -14.03 9.73
C LYS A 20 -16.35 -14.08 9.50
N GLY A 21 -15.94 -14.40 8.27
CA GLY A 21 -14.54 -14.50 7.90
C GLY A 21 -13.81 -13.17 8.04
N ILE A 22 -12.56 -13.23 8.51
CA ILE A 22 -11.65 -12.08 8.48
C ILE A 22 -10.94 -12.10 7.14
N MET A 23 -10.97 -10.97 6.46
CA MET A 23 -10.25 -10.73 5.22
C MET A 23 -9.05 -9.83 5.48
N GLY A 24 -7.87 -10.27 5.02
CA GLY A 24 -6.69 -9.42 4.92
C GLY A 24 -6.42 -9.06 3.46
N VAL A 25 -6.14 -7.80 3.20
CA VAL A 25 -5.76 -7.26 1.88
C VAL A 25 -4.34 -6.77 1.97
N PHE A 26 -3.49 -7.26 1.06
CA PHE A 26 -2.06 -6.97 1.05
C PHE A 26 -1.62 -6.59 -0.36
N PRO A 27 -0.88 -5.49 -0.56
CA PRO A 27 -0.16 -5.25 -1.81
C PRO A 27 0.84 -6.39 -2.07
N ALA A 28 0.93 -6.83 -3.32
CA ALA A 28 1.76 -7.97 -3.70
C ALA A 28 3.24 -7.63 -3.90
N ASP A 29 3.56 -6.35 -4.03
CA ASP A 29 4.85 -5.79 -4.46
C ASP A 29 5.56 -4.99 -3.37
N HIS A 30 4.98 -4.87 -2.18
CA HIS A 30 5.60 -4.16 -1.06
C HIS A 30 6.65 -5.03 -0.33
N LEU A 31 7.69 -4.38 0.13
CA LEU A 31 8.70 -4.99 0.98
C LEU A 31 8.34 -4.83 2.45
N ILE A 32 8.39 -5.94 3.19
CA ILE A 32 8.18 -5.97 4.63
C ILE A 32 9.37 -6.68 5.29
N VAL A 33 10.04 -5.98 6.21
CA VAL A 33 11.16 -6.53 6.99
C VAL A 33 10.76 -6.58 8.47
N GLY A 34 11.12 -7.69 9.14
CA GLY A 34 10.74 -7.90 10.54
C GLY A 34 9.49 -8.79 10.71
N HIS A 35 9.53 -10.00 10.15
CA HIS A 35 8.41 -10.94 10.09
C HIS A 35 7.65 -11.13 11.41
N LYS A 36 8.34 -11.25 12.56
CA LYS A 36 7.67 -11.40 13.86
C LYS A 36 6.85 -10.19 14.25
N LYS A 37 7.37 -8.98 14.00
CA LYS A 37 6.66 -7.73 14.27
C LYS A 37 5.46 -7.57 13.35
N PHE A 38 5.61 -7.96 12.08
CA PHE A 38 4.52 -7.97 11.11
C PHE A 38 3.42 -8.96 11.51
N GLN A 39 3.77 -10.20 11.87
CA GLN A 39 2.81 -11.18 12.36
C GLN A 39 2.04 -10.68 13.59
N GLN A 40 2.73 -10.03 14.55
CA GLN A 40 2.07 -9.46 15.72
C GLN A 40 1.09 -8.34 15.34
N ALA A 41 1.47 -7.47 14.40
CA ALA A 41 0.59 -6.41 13.90
C ALA A 41 -0.68 -6.99 13.24
N ILE A 42 -0.55 -8.07 12.46
CA ILE A 42 -1.71 -8.78 11.89
C ILE A 42 -2.61 -9.37 12.98
N ILE A 43 -2.03 -10.01 14.01
CA ILE A 43 -2.79 -10.57 15.14
C ILE A 43 -3.57 -9.47 15.86
N ASN A 44 -2.93 -8.33 16.14
CA ASN A 44 -3.55 -7.18 16.77
C ASN A 44 -4.69 -6.61 15.90
N ALA A 45 -4.47 -6.49 14.59
CA ALA A 45 -5.49 -6.03 13.64
C ALA A 45 -6.70 -6.98 13.59
N ILE A 46 -6.48 -8.30 13.59
CA ILE A 46 -7.55 -9.30 13.65
C ILE A 46 -8.34 -9.19 14.97
N HIS A 47 -7.65 -8.93 16.08
CA HIS A 47 -8.29 -8.75 17.38
C HIS A 47 -9.27 -7.55 17.35
N LEU A 48 -8.81 -6.37 16.91
CA LEU A 48 -9.65 -5.18 16.81
C LEU A 48 -10.79 -5.35 15.78
N ALA A 49 -10.51 -5.94 14.64
CA ALA A 49 -11.54 -6.18 13.61
C ALA A 49 -12.70 -7.05 14.14
N LYS A 50 -12.41 -7.98 15.06
CA LYS A 50 -13.42 -8.84 15.68
C LYS A 50 -14.15 -8.16 16.84
N LYS A 51 -13.42 -7.38 17.65
CA LYS A 51 -13.94 -6.73 18.85
C LYS A 51 -14.91 -5.60 18.49
N ASP A 52 -14.54 -4.76 17.54
CA ASP A 52 -15.20 -3.48 17.31
C ASP A 52 -15.95 -3.41 15.98
N ASP A 53 -16.04 -4.52 15.23
CA ASP A 53 -16.60 -4.56 13.87
C ASP A 53 -16.03 -3.45 12.98
N ALA A 54 -14.72 -3.17 13.15
CA ALA A 54 -14.05 -2.03 12.56
C ALA A 54 -13.27 -2.40 11.30
N LEU A 55 -12.99 -1.39 10.48
CA LEU A 55 -12.00 -1.47 9.41
C LEU A 55 -10.63 -1.15 9.99
N ILE A 56 -9.65 -1.99 9.76
CA ILE A 56 -8.29 -1.80 10.29
C ILE A 56 -7.32 -1.58 9.13
N THR A 57 -6.48 -0.56 9.27
CA THR A 57 -5.35 -0.31 8.38
C THR A 57 -4.02 -0.37 9.13
N MET A 58 -2.90 -0.45 8.41
CA MET A 58 -1.57 -0.36 8.99
C MET A 58 -0.93 0.97 8.63
N GLY A 59 -0.41 1.66 9.64
CA GLY A 59 0.25 2.95 9.50
C GLY A 59 1.74 2.84 9.79
N VAL A 60 2.56 3.42 8.91
CA VAL A 60 4.02 3.46 9.01
C VAL A 60 4.47 4.87 9.37
N GLN A 61 5.45 4.99 10.27
CA GLN A 61 5.98 6.29 10.67
C GLN A 61 6.63 7.00 9.47
N PRO A 62 6.15 8.21 9.09
CA PRO A 62 6.76 8.98 8.02
C PRO A 62 8.20 9.38 8.35
N THR A 63 9.10 9.24 7.37
CA THR A 63 10.49 9.65 7.47
C THR A 63 10.84 10.83 6.56
N PHE A 64 9.98 11.11 5.57
CA PHE A 64 10.09 12.26 4.66
C PHE A 64 8.71 12.69 4.15
N PRO A 65 8.50 13.91 3.66
CA PRO A 65 7.20 14.39 3.18
C PRO A 65 6.86 13.83 1.78
N SER A 66 6.45 12.56 1.73
CA SER A 66 6.04 11.91 0.48
C SER A 66 4.72 12.48 -0.04
N THR A 67 4.64 12.76 -1.33
CA THR A 67 3.40 13.10 -2.03
C THR A 67 2.79 11.88 -2.74
N ALA A 68 3.46 10.73 -2.66
CA ALA A 68 3.01 9.48 -3.29
C ALA A 68 2.16 8.61 -2.37
N TYR A 69 2.18 8.86 -1.06
CA TYR A 69 1.50 8.04 -0.06
C TYR A 69 0.25 8.70 0.49
N GLY A 70 -0.69 7.88 0.94
CA GLY A 70 -1.77 8.30 1.82
C GLY A 70 -1.26 8.55 3.24
N TYR A 71 -1.87 9.48 3.95
CA TYR A 71 -1.60 9.82 5.34
C TYR A 71 -2.83 9.57 6.21
N ILE A 72 -2.59 9.03 7.40
CA ILE A 72 -3.62 8.68 8.36
C ILE A 72 -3.35 9.46 9.64
N GLN A 73 -4.23 10.39 9.99
CA GLN A 73 -4.19 11.03 11.31
C GLN A 73 -4.83 10.11 12.33
N PHE A 74 -4.18 9.93 13.46
CA PHE A 74 -4.66 9.08 14.56
C PHE A 74 -4.74 9.86 15.87
N ASP A 75 -5.63 9.43 16.76
CA ASP A 75 -5.74 9.99 18.11
C ASP A 75 -4.94 9.12 19.09
N GLU A 76 -3.81 9.63 19.59
CA GLU A 76 -2.98 8.91 20.56
C GLU A 76 -3.71 8.52 21.86
N LYS A 77 -4.78 9.24 22.21
CA LYS A 77 -5.57 8.97 23.42
C LYS A 77 -6.57 7.83 23.23
N SER A 78 -6.77 7.41 21.99
CA SER A 78 -7.71 6.34 21.62
C SER A 78 -7.06 4.97 21.53
N GLU A 79 -5.90 4.76 22.17
CA GLU A 79 -5.23 3.46 22.12
C GLU A 79 -6.10 2.36 22.70
N GLU A 80 -6.40 1.36 21.88
CA GLU A 80 -7.19 0.20 22.26
C GLU A 80 -6.32 -0.96 22.73
N ASP A 81 -6.67 -1.53 23.88
CA ASP A 81 -6.09 -2.76 24.45
C ASP A 81 -4.53 -2.77 24.55
N HIS A 82 -3.88 -1.62 24.52
CA HIS A 82 -2.41 -1.49 24.54
C HIS A 82 -1.69 -2.29 23.43
N ILE A 83 -2.29 -2.34 22.24
CA ILE A 83 -1.78 -3.09 21.10
C ILE A 83 -1.34 -2.22 19.93
N ASP A 84 -1.01 -0.96 20.19
CA ASP A 84 -0.67 0.05 19.18
C ASP A 84 -1.78 0.29 18.14
N GLY A 85 -3.05 0.07 18.53
CA GLY A 85 -4.23 0.32 17.71
C GLY A 85 -4.91 1.62 18.14
N TYR A 86 -5.09 2.55 17.19
CA TYR A 86 -5.60 3.90 17.45
C TYR A 86 -6.77 4.22 16.52
N GLY A 87 -7.75 4.96 17.02
CA GLY A 87 -8.84 5.49 16.21
C GLY A 87 -8.30 6.48 15.16
N VAL A 88 -8.79 6.35 13.94
CA VAL A 88 -8.43 7.25 12.84
C VAL A 88 -9.31 8.50 12.89
N VAL A 89 -8.67 9.68 12.85
CA VAL A 89 -9.32 10.98 12.83
C VAL A 89 -9.58 11.43 11.39
N THR A 90 -8.57 11.30 10.54
CA THR A 90 -8.62 11.75 9.14
C THR A 90 -7.75 10.86 8.27
N PHE A 91 -8.19 10.71 7.03
CA PHE A 91 -7.45 10.04 5.98
C PHE A 91 -7.21 11.03 4.84
N ALA A 92 -6.00 11.16 4.33
CA ALA A 92 -5.64 12.08 3.25
C ALA A 92 -4.77 11.37 2.23
N GLU A 93 -5.31 11.12 1.04
CA GLU A 93 -4.59 10.43 -0.03
C GLU A 93 -3.76 11.41 -0.85
N LYS A 94 -2.47 11.12 -1.01
CA LYS A 94 -1.52 11.83 -1.87
C LYS A 94 -1.56 13.36 -1.73
N PRO A 95 -1.22 13.91 -0.55
CA PRO A 95 -1.26 15.35 -0.30
C PRO A 95 -0.19 16.08 -1.14
N HIS A 96 -0.39 17.38 -1.38
CA HIS A 96 0.67 18.20 -1.92
C HIS A 96 1.81 18.41 -0.92
N GLN A 97 3.00 18.81 -1.41
CA GLN A 97 4.25 18.84 -0.65
C GLN A 97 4.17 19.62 0.67
N ASP A 98 3.52 20.79 0.68
CA ASP A 98 3.44 21.61 1.89
C ASP A 98 2.53 20.99 2.95
N LEU A 99 1.49 20.29 2.53
CA LEU A 99 0.60 19.58 3.43
C LEU A 99 1.31 18.32 4.00
N ALA A 100 2.05 17.60 3.18
CA ALA A 100 2.84 16.46 3.63
C ALA A 100 3.89 16.85 4.69
N LYS A 101 4.54 18.03 4.53
CA LYS A 101 5.47 18.58 5.55
C LYS A 101 4.75 18.83 6.88
N ARG A 102 3.58 19.49 6.83
CA ARG A 102 2.78 19.76 8.04
C ARG A 102 2.35 18.48 8.75
N PHE A 103 2.00 17.43 8.01
CA PHE A 103 1.65 16.13 8.59
C PHE A 103 2.80 15.49 9.34
N ILE A 104 4.03 15.64 8.86
CA ILE A 104 5.22 15.15 9.58
C ILE A 104 5.49 16.00 10.82
N GLU A 105 5.41 17.33 10.69
CA GLU A 105 5.69 18.27 11.79
C GLU A 105 4.69 18.12 12.94
N SER A 106 3.44 17.77 12.67
CA SER A 106 2.41 17.56 13.71
C SER A 106 2.67 16.29 14.54
N GLY A 107 3.30 15.25 13.95
CA GLY A 107 3.69 14.03 14.64
C GLY A 107 2.58 12.99 14.84
N ASP A 108 1.32 13.33 14.53
CA ASP A 108 0.13 12.50 14.68
C ASP A 108 -0.36 11.85 13.36
N PHE A 109 0.51 11.83 12.33
CA PHE A 109 0.22 11.18 11.05
C PHE A 109 1.13 10.00 10.78
N LEU A 110 0.57 8.97 10.17
CA LEU A 110 1.25 7.79 9.65
C LEU A 110 1.02 7.68 8.15
N TRP A 111 1.97 7.08 7.42
CA TRP A 111 1.70 6.66 6.04
C TRP A 111 0.76 5.47 6.02
N ASN A 112 -0.20 5.46 5.10
CA ASN A 112 -1.02 4.30 4.81
C ASN A 112 -0.19 3.23 4.09
N ALA A 113 -0.01 2.08 4.72
CA ALA A 113 0.73 0.97 4.11
C ALA A 113 -0.07 0.22 3.03
N GLY A 114 -1.35 0.55 2.83
CA GLY A 114 -2.23 -0.18 1.91
C GLY A 114 -2.55 -1.60 2.37
N ILE A 115 -2.35 -1.90 3.64
CA ILE A 115 -2.65 -3.20 4.25
C ILE A 115 -3.90 -3.04 5.09
N PHE A 116 -4.93 -3.85 4.80
CA PHE A 116 -6.22 -3.73 5.45
C PHE A 116 -6.69 -5.06 6.03
N ILE A 117 -7.33 -5.02 7.19
CA ILE A 117 -7.92 -6.18 7.86
C ILE A 117 -9.32 -5.80 8.36
N TRP A 118 -10.32 -6.64 8.08
CA TRP A 118 -11.70 -6.45 8.50
C TRP A 118 -12.50 -7.74 8.49
N GLN A 119 -13.66 -7.74 9.12
CA GLN A 119 -14.66 -8.76 8.86
C GLN A 119 -15.34 -8.50 7.51
N VAL A 120 -15.66 -9.55 6.79
CA VAL A 120 -16.34 -9.44 5.49
C VAL A 120 -17.70 -8.73 5.63
N SER A 121 -18.42 -8.99 6.71
CA SER A 121 -19.67 -8.31 7.03
C SER A 121 -19.50 -6.80 7.22
N THR A 122 -18.44 -6.38 7.93
CA THR A 122 -18.10 -4.96 8.16
C THR A 122 -17.76 -4.25 6.84
N LEU A 123 -17.00 -4.92 5.97
CA LEU A 123 -16.69 -4.39 4.64
C LEU A 123 -17.99 -4.15 3.83
N PHE A 124 -18.91 -5.15 3.75
CA PHE A 124 -20.14 -4.99 2.98
C PHE A 124 -21.06 -3.92 3.56
N SER A 125 -21.17 -3.81 4.89
CA SER A 125 -21.93 -2.71 5.52
C SER A 125 -21.33 -1.34 5.17
N GLY A 126 -19.99 -1.24 5.08
CA GLY A 126 -19.31 -0.04 4.63
C GLY A 126 -19.56 0.28 3.16
N ILE A 127 -19.50 -0.72 2.28
CA ILE A 127 -19.79 -0.57 0.85
C ILE A 127 -21.24 -0.16 0.63
N GLU A 128 -22.20 -0.80 1.28
CA GLU A 128 -23.62 -0.46 1.20
C GLU A 128 -23.85 1.02 1.55
N LYS A 129 -23.22 1.49 2.62
CA LYS A 129 -23.41 2.84 3.12
C LYS A 129 -22.71 3.92 2.30
N HIS A 130 -21.50 3.65 1.81
CA HIS A 130 -20.61 4.68 1.24
C HIS A 130 -20.38 4.55 -0.26
N MET A 131 -20.71 3.38 -0.86
CA MET A 131 -20.49 3.06 -2.26
C MET A 131 -21.76 2.39 -2.88
N PRO A 132 -22.92 3.06 -2.88
CA PRO A 132 -24.20 2.45 -3.26
C PRO A 132 -24.20 1.87 -4.67
N ASP A 133 -23.55 2.54 -5.63
CA ASP A 133 -23.45 2.06 -7.01
C ASP A 133 -22.65 0.76 -7.10
N LEU A 134 -21.54 0.67 -6.36
CA LEU A 134 -20.76 -0.57 -6.28
C LEU A 134 -21.57 -1.66 -5.58
N ASN A 135 -22.30 -1.31 -4.51
CA ASN A 135 -23.11 -2.25 -3.76
C ASN A 135 -24.18 -2.93 -4.66
N GLU A 136 -24.89 -2.15 -5.48
CA GLU A 136 -25.87 -2.69 -6.41
C GLU A 136 -25.25 -3.74 -7.35
N HIS A 137 -24.09 -3.43 -7.91
CA HIS A 137 -23.39 -4.38 -8.78
C HIS A 137 -22.92 -5.63 -8.03
N ILE A 138 -22.43 -5.48 -6.80
CA ILE A 138 -21.96 -6.60 -5.98
C ILE A 138 -23.10 -7.50 -5.56
N GLU A 139 -24.29 -6.97 -5.23
CA GLU A 139 -25.48 -7.78 -4.96
C GLU A 139 -25.92 -8.60 -6.20
N ASN A 140 -25.94 -7.96 -7.36
CA ASN A 140 -26.24 -8.64 -8.62
C ASN A 140 -25.21 -9.76 -8.93
N ILE A 141 -23.93 -9.53 -8.65
CA ILE A 141 -22.88 -10.55 -8.79
C ILE A 141 -23.09 -11.68 -7.77
N ARG A 142 -23.45 -11.37 -6.52
CA ARG A 142 -23.76 -12.35 -5.47
C ARG A 142 -24.86 -13.32 -5.94
N GLU A 143 -25.94 -12.79 -6.52
CA GLU A 143 -27.02 -13.61 -7.07
C GLU A 143 -26.54 -14.54 -8.19
N ARG A 144 -25.76 -14.01 -9.15
CA ARG A 144 -25.20 -14.81 -10.25
C ARG A 144 -24.28 -15.92 -9.74
N LEU A 145 -23.41 -15.61 -8.78
CA LEU A 145 -22.53 -16.60 -8.15
C LEU A 145 -23.30 -17.72 -7.44
N ASN A 146 -24.40 -17.39 -6.78
CA ASN A 146 -25.27 -18.38 -6.14
C ASN A 146 -25.97 -19.31 -7.15
N LYS A 147 -26.35 -18.77 -8.32
CA LYS A 147 -26.92 -19.50 -9.44
C LYS A 147 -25.88 -20.21 -10.31
N LYS A 148 -24.57 -20.04 -10.02
CA LYS A 148 -23.43 -20.50 -10.84
C LYS A 148 -23.48 -19.95 -12.28
N GLU A 149 -23.96 -18.73 -12.45
CA GLU A 149 -24.04 -18.03 -13.70
C GLU A 149 -22.85 -17.08 -13.90
N SER A 150 -22.58 -16.71 -15.16
CA SER A 150 -21.56 -15.70 -15.47
C SER A 150 -22.03 -14.31 -15.03
N PHE A 151 -21.10 -13.52 -14.49
CA PHE A 151 -21.32 -12.12 -14.08
C PHE A 151 -20.45 -11.12 -14.88
N HIS A 152 -19.87 -11.57 -15.99
CA HIS A 152 -18.92 -10.77 -16.76
C HIS A 152 -19.53 -9.48 -17.33
N ASP A 153 -20.79 -9.51 -17.71
CA ASP A 153 -21.57 -8.37 -18.17
C ASP A 153 -21.72 -7.30 -17.06
N ILE A 154 -22.06 -7.72 -15.85
CA ILE A 154 -22.17 -6.84 -14.68
C ILE A 154 -20.80 -6.25 -14.33
N TRP A 155 -19.76 -7.11 -14.28
CA TRP A 155 -18.39 -6.67 -13.99
C TRP A 155 -17.88 -5.58 -14.91
N LYS A 156 -18.23 -5.62 -16.20
CA LYS A 156 -17.85 -4.59 -17.17
C LYS A 156 -18.45 -3.23 -16.88
N GLN A 157 -19.62 -3.16 -16.26
CA GLN A 157 -20.35 -1.93 -15.97
C GLN A 157 -19.81 -1.20 -14.73
N ILE A 158 -19.14 -1.90 -13.81
CA ILE A 158 -18.61 -1.30 -12.59
C ILE A 158 -17.59 -0.19 -12.94
N SER A 159 -17.78 0.98 -12.37
CA SER A 159 -16.82 2.08 -12.44
C SER A 159 -15.57 1.79 -11.61
N PRO A 160 -14.37 2.17 -12.09
CA PRO A 160 -13.13 2.02 -11.29
C PRO A 160 -13.16 2.96 -10.08
N GLU A 161 -12.97 2.41 -8.87
CA GLU A 161 -12.86 3.19 -7.64
C GLU A 161 -11.88 2.52 -6.68
N SER A 162 -11.05 3.30 -5.97
CA SER A 162 -10.18 2.74 -4.92
C SER A 162 -10.95 2.57 -3.62
N ILE A 163 -10.52 1.60 -2.83
CA ILE A 163 -11.11 1.37 -1.50
C ILE A 163 -10.83 2.54 -0.56
N ASP A 164 -9.71 3.23 -0.76
CA ASP A 164 -9.29 4.39 0.01
C ASP A 164 -10.32 5.53 -0.14
N TYR A 165 -10.57 6.00 -1.36
CA TYR A 165 -11.53 7.07 -1.65
C TYR A 165 -13.00 6.65 -1.46
N GLY A 166 -13.32 5.43 -1.87
CA GLY A 166 -14.69 4.94 -1.83
C GLY A 166 -15.20 4.67 -0.43
N LEU A 167 -14.35 4.16 0.45
CA LEU A 167 -14.74 3.68 1.76
C LEU A 167 -13.95 4.32 2.90
N LEU A 168 -12.59 4.23 2.88
CA LEU A 168 -11.79 4.54 4.06
C LEU A 168 -11.81 6.01 4.44
N GLU A 169 -11.84 6.93 3.48
CA GLU A 169 -11.98 8.37 3.75
C GLU A 169 -13.37 8.78 4.26
N LYS A 170 -14.40 7.95 4.03
CA LYS A 170 -15.79 8.26 4.36
C LYS A 170 -16.27 7.61 5.65
N THR A 171 -15.61 6.56 6.11
CA THR A 171 -15.99 5.83 7.32
C THR A 171 -15.37 6.44 8.58
N LYS A 172 -16.10 6.32 9.70
CA LYS A 172 -15.59 6.73 11.02
C LYS A 172 -15.17 5.55 11.89
N ASN A 173 -15.59 4.35 11.55
CA ASN A 173 -15.24 3.14 12.30
C ASN A 173 -13.99 2.49 11.69
N ILE A 174 -12.88 3.20 11.80
CA ILE A 174 -11.59 2.76 11.29
C ILE A 174 -10.51 2.97 12.34
N PHE A 175 -9.65 1.96 12.51
CA PHE A 175 -8.48 2.01 13.37
C PHE A 175 -7.20 1.82 12.56
N VAL A 176 -6.11 2.36 13.06
CA VAL A 176 -4.77 2.14 12.51
C VAL A 176 -3.91 1.41 13.52
N ILE A 177 -3.23 0.34 13.09
CA ILE A 177 -2.16 -0.30 13.86
C ILE A 177 -0.84 0.38 13.48
N LYS A 178 -0.10 0.93 14.45
CA LYS A 178 1.25 1.45 14.23
C LYS A 178 2.22 0.31 13.89
N ALA A 179 2.80 0.36 12.72
CA ALA A 179 3.78 -0.63 12.27
C ALA A 179 5.08 -0.50 13.07
N LYS A 180 5.52 -1.61 13.67
CA LYS A 180 6.84 -1.77 14.31
C LYS A 180 7.82 -2.55 13.43
N PHE A 181 7.40 -2.87 12.21
CA PHE A 181 8.20 -3.50 11.14
C PHE A 181 8.60 -2.45 10.11
N ASP A 182 9.67 -2.72 9.37
CA ASP A 182 10.08 -1.85 8.28
C ASP A 182 9.24 -2.17 7.03
N TRP A 183 8.81 -1.11 6.34
CA TRP A 183 7.96 -1.18 5.16
C TRP A 183 8.49 -0.25 4.07
N ASN A 184 8.38 -0.69 2.83
CA ASN A 184 8.66 0.11 1.65
C ASN A 184 7.79 -0.40 0.49
N ASP A 185 7.17 0.51 -0.26
CA ASP A 185 6.35 0.17 -1.42
C ASP A 185 7.17 -0.17 -2.67
N LEU A 186 8.51 0.05 -2.63
CA LEU A 186 9.42 -0.09 -3.77
C LEU A 186 8.94 0.63 -5.05
N GLY A 187 8.16 1.70 -4.87
CA GLY A 187 7.50 2.43 -5.95
C GLY A 187 8.44 3.25 -6.84
N SER A 188 9.73 3.30 -6.51
CA SER A 188 10.75 4.00 -7.30
C SER A 188 12.09 3.26 -7.31
N TRP A 189 12.92 3.51 -8.31
CA TRP A 189 14.28 2.96 -8.35
C TRP A 189 15.18 3.52 -7.24
N ASN A 190 14.86 4.72 -6.73
CA ASN A 190 15.53 5.26 -5.56
C ASN A 190 15.23 4.40 -4.32
N ALA A 191 13.98 4.03 -4.10
CA ALA A 191 13.59 3.15 -3.01
C ALA A 191 14.27 1.77 -3.11
N VAL A 192 14.39 1.22 -4.32
CA VAL A 192 15.12 -0.02 -4.58
C VAL A 192 16.61 0.14 -4.30
N TYR A 193 17.22 1.24 -4.72
CA TYR A 193 18.63 1.53 -4.40
C TYR A 193 18.84 1.64 -2.89
N ASP A 194 18.03 2.43 -2.18
CA ASP A 194 18.14 2.64 -0.74
C ASP A 194 17.98 1.34 0.05
N TYR A 195 17.10 0.46 -0.41
CA TYR A 195 16.93 -0.88 0.17
C TYR A 195 18.21 -1.74 0.05
N PHE A 196 18.91 -1.67 -1.07
CA PHE A 196 20.13 -2.44 -1.28
C PHE A 196 21.37 -1.76 -0.71
N MET A 197 21.32 -0.46 -0.47
CA MET A 197 22.48 0.32 0.04
C MET A 197 22.85 -0.10 1.47
N LYS A 198 24.14 -0.40 1.69
CA LYS A 198 24.69 -0.76 3.00
C LYS A 198 25.60 0.31 3.55
N ALA A 199 26.19 1.13 2.69
CA ALA A 199 27.09 2.21 3.03
C ALA A 199 26.75 3.46 2.21
N LYS A 200 27.06 4.63 2.76
CA LYS A 200 26.90 5.91 2.05
C LYS A 200 27.71 5.89 0.74
N ASP A 201 27.12 6.44 -0.32
CA ASP A 201 27.72 6.58 -1.66
C ASP A 201 28.10 5.24 -2.35
N GLU A 202 27.60 4.13 -1.87
CA GLU A 202 27.83 2.80 -2.43
C GLU A 202 27.26 2.66 -3.84
N ASN A 203 27.99 1.96 -4.71
CA ASN A 203 27.44 1.47 -5.97
C ASN A 203 26.83 0.09 -5.76
N ILE A 204 25.59 -0.08 -6.17
CA ILE A 204 24.87 -1.35 -6.07
C ILE A 204 24.95 -2.08 -7.40
N ILE A 205 25.53 -3.28 -7.40
CA ILE A 205 25.62 -4.12 -8.59
C ILE A 205 24.94 -5.46 -8.29
N ARG A 206 23.90 -5.77 -9.07
CA ARG A 206 23.20 -7.05 -9.05
C ARG A 206 23.29 -7.69 -10.44
N GLY A 207 24.03 -8.80 -10.52
CA GLY A 207 24.37 -9.47 -11.78
C GLY A 207 25.75 -9.08 -12.31
N LYS A 208 25.88 -8.91 -13.62
CA LYS A 208 27.16 -8.67 -14.32
C LYS A 208 27.38 -7.18 -14.53
N GLY A 209 28.22 -6.54 -13.71
CA GLY A 209 28.45 -5.10 -13.82
C GLY A 209 29.77 -4.64 -13.22
N TYR A 210 30.17 -3.43 -13.57
CA TYR A 210 31.37 -2.76 -13.07
C TYR A 210 31.16 -1.24 -13.02
N VAL A 211 31.63 -0.60 -11.98
CA VAL A 211 31.63 0.88 -11.86
C VAL A 211 33.04 1.35 -11.60
N GLN A 212 33.50 2.34 -12.38
CA GLN A 212 34.78 3.01 -12.21
C GLN A 212 34.60 4.52 -12.14
N SER A 213 35.21 5.16 -11.15
CA SER A 213 35.15 6.62 -10.99
C SER A 213 33.72 7.18 -10.95
N GLY A 214 32.81 6.46 -10.29
CA GLY A 214 31.42 6.85 -10.09
C GLY A 214 30.87 6.38 -8.75
N GLN A 215 29.83 7.04 -8.25
CA GLN A 215 29.19 6.78 -6.95
C GLN A 215 27.67 6.76 -7.06
N GLN A 216 27.01 6.09 -6.11
CA GLN A 216 25.56 6.02 -5.98
C GLN A 216 24.84 5.49 -7.23
N ASN A 217 25.48 4.58 -7.96
CA ASN A 217 24.89 3.94 -9.13
C ASN A 217 24.22 2.62 -8.75
N LEU A 218 23.12 2.29 -9.42
CA LEU A 218 22.46 1.00 -9.37
C LEU A 218 22.56 0.30 -10.73
N ILE A 219 23.13 -0.90 -10.76
CA ILE A 219 23.13 -1.79 -11.92
C ILE A 219 22.34 -3.04 -11.56
N LEU A 220 21.24 -3.28 -12.25
CA LEU A 220 20.52 -4.57 -12.25
C LEU A 220 20.66 -5.19 -13.64
N SER A 221 21.58 -6.13 -13.79
CA SER A 221 21.93 -6.71 -15.09
C SER A 221 22.28 -8.19 -14.95
N PRO A 222 21.31 -9.10 -14.88
CA PRO A 222 21.56 -10.50 -14.63
C PRO A 222 22.43 -11.15 -15.71
N ASP A 223 22.20 -10.85 -16.99
CA ASP A 223 22.81 -11.55 -18.10
C ASP A 223 23.77 -10.72 -18.94
N LYS A 224 23.59 -9.40 -19.04
CA LYS A 224 24.43 -8.51 -19.84
C LYS A 224 25.49 -7.85 -18.98
N PHE A 225 26.77 -7.88 -19.39
CA PHE A 225 27.79 -7.11 -18.70
C PHE A 225 27.58 -5.61 -18.93
N THR A 226 27.50 -4.84 -17.85
CA THR A 226 27.20 -3.41 -17.86
C THR A 226 28.31 -2.65 -17.11
N ALA A 227 28.94 -1.69 -17.75
CA ALA A 227 29.93 -0.83 -17.14
C ALA A 227 29.45 0.63 -17.06
N ILE A 228 29.67 1.27 -15.90
CA ILE A 228 29.48 2.70 -15.68
C ILE A 228 30.86 3.30 -15.37
N ILE A 229 31.28 4.33 -16.11
CA ILE A 229 32.58 4.94 -15.96
C ILE A 229 32.43 6.46 -15.88
N GLY A 230 32.91 7.05 -14.78
CA GLY A 230 32.96 8.51 -14.58
C GLY A 230 31.59 9.18 -14.40
N VAL A 231 30.55 8.41 -14.04
CA VAL A 231 29.18 8.94 -13.87
C VAL A 231 28.61 8.52 -12.53
N ASP A 232 27.88 9.43 -11.88
CA ASP A 232 27.21 9.24 -10.60
C ASP A 232 25.70 9.23 -10.74
N ASN A 233 25.03 8.66 -9.73
CA ASN A 233 23.58 8.73 -9.58
C ASN A 233 22.79 8.18 -10.76
N LEU A 234 23.27 7.11 -11.38
CA LEU A 234 22.57 6.40 -12.44
C LEU A 234 21.91 5.13 -11.93
N VAL A 235 20.76 4.84 -12.50
CA VAL A 235 20.11 3.53 -12.44
C VAL A 235 20.16 2.93 -13.85
N VAL A 236 20.76 1.73 -13.97
CA VAL A 236 20.81 0.96 -15.20
C VAL A 236 20.20 -0.41 -14.97
N ILE A 237 19.10 -0.69 -15.67
CA ILE A 237 18.38 -1.95 -15.57
C ILE A 237 18.39 -2.63 -16.94
N ASN A 238 18.87 -3.85 -17.00
CA ASN A 238 18.81 -4.69 -18.19
C ASN A 238 17.87 -5.85 -17.97
N THR A 239 16.92 -5.99 -18.84
CA THR A 239 16.09 -7.17 -19.02
C THR A 239 16.42 -7.85 -20.34
N ASP A 240 15.76 -8.96 -20.66
CA ASP A 240 16.00 -9.68 -21.92
C ASP A 240 15.64 -8.82 -23.13
N ASP A 241 14.58 -8.03 -23.02
CA ASP A 241 13.96 -7.25 -24.10
C ASP A 241 14.22 -5.74 -24.04
N ALA A 242 14.70 -5.21 -22.90
CA ALA A 242 14.86 -3.77 -22.71
C ALA A 242 16.10 -3.39 -21.90
N THR A 243 16.54 -2.14 -22.07
CA THR A 243 17.53 -1.49 -21.22
C THR A 243 16.99 -0.13 -20.79
N LEU A 244 16.87 0.08 -19.47
CA LEU A 244 16.56 1.38 -18.88
C LEU A 244 17.85 2.03 -18.38
N VAL A 245 18.04 3.30 -18.71
CA VAL A 245 19.06 4.16 -18.12
C VAL A 245 18.38 5.44 -17.65
N VAL A 246 18.43 5.71 -16.36
CA VAL A 246 17.77 6.87 -15.77
C VAL A 246 18.62 7.48 -14.65
N SER A 247 18.61 8.80 -14.53
CA SER A 247 19.22 9.49 -13.39
C SER A 247 18.32 9.37 -12.16
N LYS A 248 18.88 9.05 -11.01
CA LYS A 248 18.15 9.06 -9.72
C LYS A 248 17.41 10.37 -9.48
N ARG A 249 17.98 11.50 -9.86
CA ARG A 249 17.36 12.84 -9.74
C ARG A 249 16.14 13.05 -10.65
N SER A 250 15.98 12.29 -11.71
CA SER A 250 14.83 12.45 -12.63
C SER A 250 13.57 11.81 -12.10
N GLU A 251 13.68 10.83 -11.21
CA GLU A 251 12.53 10.20 -10.55
C GLU A 251 11.88 11.11 -9.52
N GLU A 252 12.68 11.87 -8.76
CA GLU A 252 12.17 12.87 -7.81
C GLU A 252 11.29 13.95 -8.48
N ARG A 253 11.52 14.22 -9.78
CA ARG A 253 10.74 15.20 -10.55
C ARG A 253 9.43 14.64 -11.12
N ARG A 254 9.28 13.32 -11.26
CA ARG A 254 8.05 12.70 -11.80
C ARG A 254 6.95 12.56 -10.76
N VAL A 255 7.30 12.36 -9.51
CA VAL A 255 6.35 12.25 -8.38
C VAL A 255 5.59 13.57 -8.09
N GLY A 256 6.00 14.69 -8.67
CA GLY A 256 5.38 16.00 -8.47
C GLY A 256 4.62 16.56 -9.69
N LYS A 257 4.31 15.75 -10.72
CA LYS A 257 3.70 16.23 -11.98
C LYS A 257 2.59 15.31 -12.51
N GLU A 258 1.78 14.73 -11.67
CA GLU A 258 0.47 14.21 -12.07
C GLU A 258 -0.64 14.95 -11.35
#